data_b86daa431b2b5768352bb922e4738138
#
_entry.id   b86daa431b2b5768352bb922e4738138
#
_cell.length_a   1.000
_cell.length_b   1.000
_cell.length_c   1.000
_cell.angle_alpha   90.00
_cell.angle_beta   90.00
_cell.angle_gamma   90.00
#
_symmetry.space_group_name_H-M   'P 1'
#
loop_
_entity.id
_entity.type
_entity.pdbx_description
1 polymer ?
#
loop_
_entity_poly.entity_id
_entity_poly.type
_entity_poly.pdbx_seq_one_letter_code
_entity_poly.pdbx_strand_id
1 'polypeptide(L)'
;MTGTRPVVDFMFMDFILDGLGELINQTSKMQYMSSGRLKMPLVLRGCIGIGHSAATHHSGSYYPLFTHIPGFRVVLPSNPADAKGLFATALRSDDPVFFMEHRQLLNTRGPVPEGEHLIPFGKAVVAREGTDATVVALSVMVNHALYVAEELSSEGISLEIIDPRTVAPLDVTTILESVRKTGRLLIVDETFMPCGIGAEISAHVTEHGFDELDAPIKRLNGAHIPTPYSPPLEKALIPDRVSLAQAVHDLMAE
;
A
#
# COMPACT_ATOMS: atom_id res chain seq x y z
N MET A 1 26.65 -7.44 -0.11
CA MET A 1 27.58 -8.59 -0.02
C MET A 1 28.90 -8.24 0.68
N THR A 2 29.35 -7.00 0.61
CA THR A 2 30.63 -6.55 1.19
C THR A 2 30.52 -5.93 2.60
N GLY A 3 29.37 -6.05 3.25
CA GLY A 3 29.11 -5.55 4.61
C GLY A 3 28.48 -4.16 4.69
N THR A 4 28.26 -3.49 3.57
CA THR A 4 27.51 -2.22 3.54
C THR A 4 26.01 -2.46 3.48
N ARG A 5 25.22 -1.50 3.96
CA ARG A 5 23.75 -1.45 3.85
C ARG A 5 23.36 -0.22 3.02
N PRO A 6 23.38 -0.32 1.69
CA PRO A 6 23.11 0.82 0.83
C PRO A 6 21.63 1.17 0.81
N VAL A 7 21.34 2.46 0.69
CA VAL A 7 20.05 3.01 0.30
C VAL A 7 20.22 3.59 -1.10
N VAL A 8 19.50 3.02 -2.06
CA VAL A 8 19.51 3.49 -3.45
C VAL A 8 18.24 4.28 -3.68
N ASP A 9 18.40 5.57 -3.99
CA ASP A 9 17.28 6.47 -4.27
C ASP A 9 17.10 6.60 -5.80
N PHE A 10 15.96 6.14 -6.30
CA PHE A 10 15.58 6.25 -7.70
C PHE A 10 14.84 7.55 -8.02
N MET A 11 14.60 8.39 -7.03
CA MET A 11 13.75 9.57 -7.09
C MET A 11 12.28 9.23 -7.40
N PHE A 12 12.01 8.69 -8.58
CA PHE A 12 10.70 8.16 -9.00
C PHE A 12 10.82 6.65 -9.29
N MET A 13 9.85 5.88 -8.81
CA MET A 13 9.85 4.43 -9.02
C MET A 13 9.72 4.01 -10.48
N ASP A 14 9.33 4.92 -11.37
CA ASP A 14 9.35 4.70 -12.82
C ASP A 14 10.76 4.35 -13.32
N PHE A 15 11.81 4.95 -12.78
CA PHE A 15 13.19 4.73 -13.21
C PHE A 15 13.79 3.41 -12.74
N ILE A 16 13.15 2.72 -11.81
CA ILE A 16 13.60 1.41 -11.37
C ILE A 16 13.46 0.36 -12.48
N LEU A 17 12.58 0.62 -13.45
CA LEU A 17 12.33 -0.27 -14.58
C LEU A 17 13.57 -0.41 -15.49
N ASP A 18 14.47 0.58 -15.53
CA ASP A 18 15.73 0.52 -16.27
C ASP A 18 16.70 -0.53 -15.70
N GLY A 19 16.59 -0.84 -14.39
CA GLY A 19 17.37 -1.85 -13.70
C GLY A 19 16.63 -3.19 -13.46
N LEU A 20 15.48 -3.40 -14.08
CA LEU A 20 14.56 -4.48 -13.72
C LEU A 20 15.18 -5.87 -13.81
N GLY A 21 16.04 -6.11 -14.81
CA GLY A 21 16.76 -7.38 -14.96
C GLY A 21 17.64 -7.70 -13.76
N GLU A 22 18.42 -6.73 -13.27
CA GLU A 22 19.29 -6.90 -12.10
C GLU A 22 18.48 -7.06 -10.81
N LEU A 23 17.37 -6.37 -10.69
CA LEU A 23 16.51 -6.47 -9.52
C LEU A 23 15.84 -7.84 -9.45
N ILE A 24 15.15 -8.25 -10.52
CA ILE A 24 14.39 -9.50 -10.54
C ILE A 24 15.31 -10.74 -10.64
N ASN A 25 16.38 -10.70 -11.43
CA ASN A 25 17.21 -11.89 -11.64
C ASN A 25 18.37 -12.01 -10.65
N GLN A 26 18.86 -10.93 -10.10
CA GLN A 26 20.02 -10.96 -9.21
C GLN A 26 19.61 -10.60 -7.76
N THR A 27 19.13 -9.40 -7.54
CA THR A 27 18.88 -8.87 -6.19
C THR A 27 17.88 -9.73 -5.41
N SER A 28 16.75 -10.10 -6.00
CA SER A 28 15.72 -10.90 -5.34
C SER A 28 16.16 -12.34 -5.03
N LYS A 29 17.06 -12.91 -5.84
CA LYS A 29 17.41 -14.35 -5.83
C LYS A 29 18.75 -14.65 -5.18
N MET A 30 19.65 -13.69 -5.06
CA MET A 30 21.04 -13.91 -4.63
C MET A 30 21.14 -14.60 -3.26
N GLN A 31 20.30 -14.22 -2.32
CA GLN A 31 20.27 -14.85 -1.00
C GLN A 31 19.88 -16.32 -1.08
N TYR A 32 18.85 -16.64 -1.86
CA TYR A 32 18.44 -18.03 -2.10
C TYR A 32 19.51 -18.83 -2.86
N MET A 33 20.04 -18.29 -3.96
CA MET A 33 21.06 -18.95 -4.80
C MET A 33 22.34 -19.24 -4.03
N SER A 34 22.67 -18.41 -3.04
CA SER A 34 23.85 -18.63 -2.18
C SER A 34 23.57 -19.54 -0.99
N SER A 35 22.39 -20.15 -0.89
CA SER A 35 21.95 -20.93 0.28
C SER A 35 22.00 -20.11 1.58
N GLY A 36 21.62 -18.82 1.52
CA GLY A 36 21.61 -17.89 2.64
C GLY A 36 22.97 -17.34 3.08
N ARG A 37 24.06 -17.71 2.40
CA ARG A 37 25.42 -17.24 2.74
C ARG A 37 25.64 -15.78 2.42
N LEU A 38 25.00 -15.26 1.38
CA LEU A 38 25.05 -13.86 0.98
C LEU A 38 23.73 -13.19 1.40
N LYS A 39 23.85 -12.10 2.14
CA LYS A 39 22.73 -11.24 2.48
C LYS A 39 22.60 -10.11 1.45
N MET A 40 21.39 -9.62 1.27
CA MET A 40 21.08 -8.51 0.36
C MET A 40 20.45 -7.34 1.11
N PRO A 41 21.17 -6.72 2.07
CA PRO A 41 20.64 -5.65 2.93
C PRO A 41 20.56 -4.33 2.16
N LEU A 42 19.62 -4.23 1.25
CA LEU A 42 19.49 -3.15 0.28
C LEU A 42 18.13 -2.49 0.42
N VAL A 43 18.09 -1.17 0.59
CA VAL A 43 16.86 -0.38 0.51
C VAL A 43 16.79 0.31 -0.85
N LEU A 44 15.72 0.03 -1.58
CA LEU A 44 15.38 0.61 -2.88
C LEU A 44 14.27 1.62 -2.65
N ARG A 45 14.60 2.91 -2.63
CA ARG A 45 13.69 4.00 -2.27
C ARG A 45 13.29 4.80 -3.50
N GLY A 46 12.06 5.28 -3.53
CA GLY A 46 11.61 6.24 -4.53
C GLY A 46 10.16 6.66 -4.34
N CYS A 47 9.81 7.76 -4.99
CA CYS A 47 8.45 8.28 -4.98
C CYS A 47 7.54 7.50 -5.92
N ILE A 48 6.28 7.32 -5.50
CA ILE A 48 5.19 6.78 -6.28
C ILE A 48 4.03 7.78 -6.33
N GLY A 49 3.08 7.54 -7.22
CA GLY A 49 1.74 8.11 -7.14
C GLY A 49 1.48 9.30 -8.03
N ILE A 50 0.20 9.53 -8.23
CA ILE A 50 -0.42 10.54 -9.10
C ILE A 50 -0.70 11.81 -8.29
N GLY A 51 -0.94 12.96 -8.96
CA GLY A 51 -1.43 14.18 -8.31
C GLY A 51 -0.44 15.35 -8.27
N HIS A 52 0.56 15.33 -9.14
CA HIS A 52 1.57 16.39 -9.24
C HIS A 52 1.78 16.90 -10.66
N SER A 53 0.88 16.56 -11.60
CA SER A 53 1.04 16.88 -13.02
C SER A 53 2.41 16.45 -13.57
N ALA A 54 2.91 15.31 -13.08
CA ALA A 54 4.20 14.76 -13.48
C ALA A 54 4.10 13.85 -14.71
N ALA A 55 2.89 13.68 -15.23
CA ALA A 55 2.56 12.86 -16.41
C ALA A 55 2.94 11.37 -16.26
N THR A 56 2.97 10.67 -17.38
CA THR A 56 3.08 9.20 -17.45
C THR A 56 4.37 8.65 -16.85
N HIS A 57 5.49 9.35 -17.04
CA HIS A 57 6.82 8.82 -16.70
C HIS A 57 7.28 9.08 -15.25
N HIS A 58 6.43 9.72 -14.43
CA HIS A 58 6.79 10.10 -13.06
C HIS A 58 5.63 9.90 -12.07
N SER A 59 4.70 9.02 -12.40
CA SER A 59 3.47 8.82 -11.61
C SER A 59 3.14 7.35 -11.38
N GLY A 60 4.05 6.45 -11.70
CA GLY A 60 3.82 5.03 -11.60
C GLY A 60 3.83 4.53 -10.16
N SER A 61 2.90 3.65 -9.84
CA SER A 61 2.82 2.94 -8.56
C SER A 61 2.98 1.43 -8.81
N TYR A 62 4.24 0.98 -8.93
CA TYR A 62 4.57 -0.37 -9.41
C TYR A 62 4.69 -1.42 -8.29
N TYR A 63 4.23 -1.15 -7.07
CA TYR A 63 4.33 -2.12 -5.98
C TYR A 63 3.68 -3.48 -6.28
N PRO A 64 2.59 -3.61 -7.07
CA PRO A 64 2.04 -4.93 -7.39
C PRO A 64 3.04 -5.81 -8.16
N LEU A 65 3.84 -5.22 -9.06
CA LEU A 65 4.89 -5.95 -9.79
C LEU A 65 5.92 -6.55 -8.84
N PHE A 66 6.41 -5.75 -7.89
CA PHE A 66 7.45 -6.19 -6.97
C PHE A 66 6.93 -7.09 -5.85
N THR A 67 5.64 -6.99 -5.52
CA THR A 67 4.97 -7.91 -4.59
C THR A 67 4.92 -9.33 -5.16
N HIS A 68 4.76 -9.46 -6.48
CA HIS A 68 4.75 -10.77 -7.16
C HIS A 68 6.12 -11.46 -7.16
N ILE A 69 7.23 -10.73 -7.01
CA ILE A 69 8.58 -11.28 -7.11
C ILE A 69 9.07 -11.79 -5.74
N PRO A 70 9.33 -13.11 -5.57
CA PRO A 70 9.87 -13.64 -4.33
C PRO A 70 11.23 -13.03 -3.97
N GLY A 71 11.43 -12.74 -2.68
CA GLY A 71 12.69 -12.23 -2.15
C GLY A 71 12.69 -10.74 -1.83
N PHE A 72 11.68 -9.99 -2.23
CA PHE A 72 11.51 -8.59 -1.86
C PHE A 72 10.58 -8.39 -0.66
N ARG A 73 10.82 -7.31 0.07
CA ARG A 73 9.86 -6.67 0.98
C ARG A 73 9.35 -5.40 0.30
N VAL A 74 8.04 -5.14 0.37
CA VAL A 74 7.42 -3.97 -0.26
C VAL A 74 6.64 -3.18 0.78
N VAL A 75 7.03 -1.92 0.97
CA VAL A 75 6.62 -1.06 2.08
C VAL A 75 6.01 0.23 1.54
N LEU A 76 4.84 0.60 2.08
CA LEU A 76 4.02 1.73 1.65
C LEU A 76 3.59 2.57 2.86
N PRO A 77 4.44 3.43 3.43
CA PRO A 77 4.07 4.24 4.59
C PRO A 77 2.97 5.25 4.21
N SER A 78 2.01 5.47 5.12
CA SER A 78 0.90 6.40 4.95
C SER A 78 1.00 7.67 5.81
N ASN A 79 1.89 7.68 6.79
CA ASN A 79 2.07 8.77 7.75
C ASN A 79 3.54 8.89 8.25
N PRO A 80 3.91 10.00 8.91
CA PRO A 80 5.30 10.23 9.36
C PRO A 80 5.83 9.23 10.37
N ALA A 81 5.01 8.73 11.30
CA ALA A 81 5.43 7.76 12.29
C ALA A 81 5.77 6.41 11.63
N ASP A 82 4.91 5.97 10.72
CA ASP A 82 5.13 4.74 9.95
C ASP A 82 6.32 4.87 9.00
N ALA A 83 6.50 6.03 8.36
CA ALA A 83 7.67 6.28 7.53
C ALA A 83 8.97 6.11 8.34
N LYS A 84 9.05 6.69 9.54
CA LYS A 84 10.20 6.52 10.45
C LYS A 84 10.39 5.06 10.86
N GLY A 85 9.33 4.43 11.36
CA GLY A 85 9.42 3.09 11.94
C GLY A 85 9.72 2.00 10.93
N LEU A 86 9.06 2.04 9.77
CA LEU A 86 9.28 1.09 8.68
C LEU A 86 10.64 1.30 8.00
N PHE A 87 11.10 2.56 7.85
CA PHE A 87 12.42 2.83 7.28
C PHE A 87 13.54 2.36 8.21
N ALA A 88 13.39 2.57 9.53
CA ALA A 88 14.32 2.06 10.52
C ALA A 88 14.41 0.53 10.50
N THR A 89 13.29 -0.17 10.27
CA THR A 89 13.23 -1.62 10.08
C THR A 89 13.88 -2.02 8.75
N ALA A 90 13.63 -1.27 7.66
CA ALA A 90 14.22 -1.54 6.35
C ALA A 90 15.76 -1.46 6.39
N LEU A 91 16.32 -0.48 7.09
CA LEU A 91 17.78 -0.36 7.27
C LEU A 91 18.41 -1.54 8.06
N ARG A 92 17.62 -2.26 8.84
CA ARG A 92 18.05 -3.43 9.62
C ARG A 92 17.78 -4.76 8.93
N SER A 93 16.99 -4.75 7.87
CA SER A 93 16.65 -5.95 7.10
C SER A 93 17.86 -6.54 6.40
N ASP A 94 17.97 -7.85 6.40
CA ASP A 94 18.94 -8.59 5.57
C ASP A 94 18.38 -8.95 4.19
N ASP A 95 17.07 -8.73 3.98
CA ASP A 95 16.38 -8.86 2.70
C ASP A 95 16.31 -7.51 1.98
N PRO A 96 16.26 -7.49 0.65
CA PRO A 96 16.07 -6.24 -0.10
C PRO A 96 14.66 -5.69 0.08
N VAL A 97 14.55 -4.39 0.34
CA VAL A 97 13.32 -3.70 0.67
C VAL A 97 13.02 -2.61 -0.36
N PHE A 98 11.87 -2.68 -0.99
CA PHE A 98 11.26 -1.55 -1.69
C PHE A 98 10.56 -0.64 -0.69
N PHE A 99 11.04 0.57 -0.54
CA PHE A 99 10.44 1.59 0.29
C PHE A 99 9.84 2.68 -0.59
N MET A 100 8.53 2.59 -0.83
CA MET A 100 7.82 3.42 -1.80
C MET A 100 6.98 4.48 -1.09
N GLU A 101 7.37 5.74 -1.26
CA GLU A 101 6.74 6.88 -0.60
C GLU A 101 5.82 7.61 -1.58
N HIS A 102 4.55 7.74 -1.22
CA HIS A 102 3.64 8.50 -2.06
C HIS A 102 3.96 9.98 -2.03
N ARG A 103 4.11 10.58 -3.20
CA ARG A 103 4.58 11.96 -3.34
C ARG A 103 3.69 13.00 -2.64
N GLN A 104 2.38 12.80 -2.63
CA GLN A 104 1.45 13.67 -1.91
C GLN A 104 1.64 13.62 -0.38
N LEU A 105 2.22 12.55 0.16
CA LEU A 105 2.44 12.38 1.59
C LEU A 105 3.73 13.02 2.11
N LEU A 106 4.68 13.41 1.24
CA LEU A 106 5.98 13.95 1.64
C LEU A 106 5.89 15.23 2.49
N ASN A 107 4.80 15.99 2.35
CA ASN A 107 4.55 17.20 3.14
C ASN A 107 3.59 16.96 4.32
N THR A 108 3.17 15.74 4.56
CA THR A 108 2.27 15.40 5.66
C THR A 108 2.99 15.57 6.99
N ARG A 109 2.34 16.25 7.93
CA ARG A 109 2.82 16.43 9.29
C ARG A 109 2.00 15.58 10.25
N GLY A 110 2.66 15.04 11.25
CA GLY A 110 2.01 14.25 12.29
C GLY A 110 2.96 13.95 13.44
N PRO A 111 2.45 13.38 14.53
CA PRO A 111 3.28 12.95 15.65
C PRO A 111 4.26 11.87 15.19
N VAL A 112 5.49 11.96 15.66
CA VAL A 112 6.54 10.96 15.42
C VAL A 112 7.13 10.59 16.76
N PRO A 113 7.15 9.29 17.13
CA PRO A 113 7.75 8.84 18.40
C PRO A 113 9.22 9.27 18.51
N GLU A 114 9.62 9.74 19.69
CA GLU A 114 11.02 10.01 19.99
C GLU A 114 11.81 8.71 20.17
N GLY A 115 13.13 8.79 19.98
CA GLY A 115 14.03 7.65 20.11
C GLY A 115 13.88 6.60 19.01
N GLU A 116 14.22 5.35 19.34
CA GLU A 116 14.09 4.24 18.41
C GLU A 116 12.61 3.84 18.27
N HIS A 117 12.18 3.72 17.02
CA HIS A 117 10.83 3.29 16.66
C HIS A 117 10.95 2.30 15.51
N LEU A 118 10.56 1.06 15.74
CA LEU A 118 10.62 -0.02 14.76
C LEU A 118 9.23 -0.58 14.53
N ILE A 119 8.84 -0.68 13.26
CA ILE A 119 7.58 -1.33 12.87
C ILE A 119 7.94 -2.58 12.07
N PRO A 120 7.54 -3.78 12.52
CA PRO A 120 7.82 -5.01 11.81
C PRO A 120 7.05 -5.06 10.48
N PHE A 121 7.66 -5.65 9.46
CA PHE A 121 6.97 -5.94 8.21
C PHE A 121 5.88 -7.01 8.41
N GLY A 122 4.80 -6.93 7.63
CA GLY A 122 3.67 -7.85 7.74
C GLY A 122 2.79 -7.58 8.97
N LYS A 123 2.77 -6.32 9.44
CA LYS A 123 1.88 -5.88 10.50
C LYS A 123 1.09 -4.65 10.06
N ALA A 124 -0.16 -4.88 9.74
CA ALA A 124 -1.13 -3.83 9.48
C ALA A 124 -1.48 -3.07 10.77
N VAL A 125 -2.15 -1.95 10.62
CA VAL A 125 -2.74 -1.21 11.73
C VAL A 125 -4.21 -0.94 11.45
N VAL A 126 -5.03 -1.09 12.48
CA VAL A 126 -6.37 -0.51 12.52
C VAL A 126 -6.20 0.98 12.77
N ALA A 127 -6.21 1.77 11.69
CA ALA A 127 -6.01 3.21 11.74
C ALA A 127 -7.25 3.94 12.31
N ARG A 128 -8.42 3.31 12.22
CA ARG A 128 -9.67 3.74 12.83
C ARG A 128 -10.52 2.49 13.11
N GLU A 129 -11.02 2.38 14.31
CA GLU A 129 -11.99 1.34 14.68
C GLU A 129 -13.37 1.65 14.07
N GLY A 130 -14.09 0.60 13.68
CA GLY A 130 -15.44 0.68 13.13
C GLY A 130 -16.18 -0.65 13.19
N THR A 131 -17.48 -0.64 12.83
CA THR A 131 -18.35 -1.83 12.98
C THR A 131 -19.14 -2.20 11.74
N ASP A 132 -19.30 -1.30 10.76
CA ASP A 132 -20.28 -1.48 9.68
C ASP A 132 -19.64 -1.94 8.36
N ALA A 133 -18.42 -1.50 8.09
CA ALA A 133 -17.64 -1.97 6.94
C ALA A 133 -16.14 -1.81 7.18
N THR A 134 -15.35 -2.75 6.68
CA THR A 134 -13.90 -2.69 6.59
C THR A 134 -13.48 -1.98 5.31
N VAL A 135 -12.61 -0.97 5.44
CA VAL A 135 -11.95 -0.33 4.31
C VAL A 135 -10.45 -0.59 4.41
N VAL A 136 -9.93 -1.42 3.53
CA VAL A 136 -8.48 -1.61 3.37
C VAL A 136 -7.98 -0.57 2.38
N ALA A 137 -7.17 0.37 2.85
CA ALA A 137 -6.67 1.48 2.06
C ALA A 137 -5.15 1.44 1.94
N LEU A 138 -4.62 1.70 0.73
CA LEU A 138 -3.19 1.61 0.45
C LEU A 138 -2.56 3.01 0.33
N SER A 139 -1.43 3.22 1.02
CA SER A 139 -0.62 4.44 0.91
C SER A 139 -1.46 5.73 1.14
N VAL A 140 -1.52 6.65 0.18
CA VAL A 140 -2.27 7.92 0.28
C VAL A 140 -3.77 7.70 0.50
N MET A 141 -4.32 6.59 0.03
CA MET A 141 -5.74 6.28 0.20
C MET A 141 -6.15 6.08 1.66
N VAL A 142 -5.21 5.77 2.56
CA VAL A 142 -5.48 5.72 4.03
C VAL A 142 -5.98 7.06 4.53
N ASN A 143 -5.33 8.16 4.13
CA ASN A 143 -5.74 9.50 4.54
C ASN A 143 -7.10 9.90 3.96
N HIS A 144 -7.40 9.49 2.72
CA HIS A 144 -8.71 9.70 2.11
C HIS A 144 -9.78 8.90 2.85
N ALA A 145 -9.50 7.63 3.18
CA ALA A 145 -10.42 6.77 3.91
C ALA A 145 -10.71 7.27 5.33
N LEU A 146 -9.69 7.74 6.05
CA LEU A 146 -9.87 8.34 7.38
C LEU A 146 -10.74 9.59 7.33
N TYR A 147 -10.55 10.45 6.34
CA TYR A 147 -11.37 11.64 6.15
C TYR A 147 -12.84 11.27 5.86
N VAL A 148 -13.08 10.35 4.91
CA VAL A 148 -14.43 9.91 4.55
C VAL A 148 -15.10 9.19 5.74
N ALA A 149 -14.36 8.40 6.51
CA ALA A 149 -14.88 7.74 7.70
C ALA A 149 -15.38 8.75 8.75
N GLU A 150 -14.71 9.90 8.89
CA GLU A 150 -15.15 10.97 9.77
C GLU A 150 -16.43 11.65 9.24
N GLU A 151 -16.51 11.94 7.95
CA GLU A 151 -17.71 12.50 7.32
C GLU A 151 -18.92 11.56 7.48
N LEU A 152 -18.77 10.27 7.12
CA LEU A 152 -19.84 9.28 7.16
C LEU A 152 -20.26 8.89 8.58
N SER A 153 -19.44 9.16 9.60
CA SER A 153 -19.84 8.96 10.99
C SER A 153 -21.02 9.86 11.38
N SER A 154 -21.16 11.03 10.76
CA SER A 154 -22.30 11.92 10.96
C SER A 154 -23.60 11.38 10.35
N GLU A 155 -23.48 10.44 9.41
CA GLU A 155 -24.59 9.72 8.79
C GLU A 155 -24.92 8.39 9.52
N GLY A 156 -24.17 8.08 10.59
CA GLY A 156 -24.33 6.86 11.38
C GLY A 156 -23.58 5.66 10.81
N ILE A 157 -22.66 5.84 9.86
CA ILE A 157 -21.85 4.77 9.27
C ILE A 157 -20.48 4.71 9.97
N SER A 158 -20.16 3.58 10.56
CA SER A 158 -18.93 3.33 11.33
C SER A 158 -17.94 2.48 10.55
N LEU A 159 -16.98 3.12 9.86
CA LEU A 159 -15.96 2.44 9.06
C LEU A 159 -14.74 2.05 9.89
N GLU A 160 -14.30 0.81 9.75
CA GLU A 160 -13.00 0.34 10.20
C GLU A 160 -11.97 0.52 9.08
N ILE A 161 -10.93 1.31 9.34
CA ILE A 161 -9.89 1.59 8.36
C ILE A 161 -8.65 0.79 8.67
N ILE A 162 -8.24 -0.06 7.74
CA ILE A 162 -7.02 -0.87 7.82
C ILE A 162 -5.96 -0.29 6.90
N ASP A 163 -4.81 0.06 7.48
CA ASP A 163 -3.59 0.37 6.73
C ASP A 163 -2.66 -0.86 6.75
N PRO A 164 -2.44 -1.53 5.64
CA PRO A 164 -1.55 -2.68 5.57
C PRO A 164 -0.08 -2.33 5.84
N ARG A 165 0.36 -1.07 5.59
CA ARG A 165 1.76 -0.62 5.73
C ARG A 165 2.75 -1.34 4.83
N THR A 166 2.57 -2.64 4.65
CA THR A 166 3.38 -3.51 3.78
C THR A 166 2.47 -4.39 2.95
N VAL A 167 2.86 -4.62 1.70
CA VAL A 167 2.14 -5.51 0.78
C VAL A 167 2.94 -6.79 0.46
N ALA A 168 4.22 -6.81 0.82
CA ALA A 168 5.05 -8.01 0.87
C ALA A 168 5.96 -7.97 2.11
N PRO A 169 5.67 -8.70 3.19
CA PRO A 169 4.47 -9.53 3.38
C PRO A 169 3.20 -8.72 3.68
N LEU A 170 2.05 -9.26 3.30
CA LEU A 170 0.74 -8.71 3.63
C LEU A 170 0.23 -9.31 4.96
N ASP A 171 -0.36 -8.49 5.83
CA ASP A 171 -1.02 -8.95 7.05
C ASP A 171 -2.48 -9.35 6.77
N VAL A 172 -2.64 -10.54 6.23
CA VAL A 172 -3.96 -11.11 5.91
C VAL A 172 -4.80 -11.34 7.18
N THR A 173 -4.14 -11.66 8.30
CA THR A 173 -4.82 -11.95 9.56
C THR A 173 -5.61 -10.75 10.07
N THR A 174 -4.99 -9.56 10.13
CA THR A 174 -5.67 -8.34 10.57
C THR A 174 -6.83 -7.97 9.65
N ILE A 175 -6.69 -8.18 8.33
CA ILE A 175 -7.77 -7.94 7.38
C ILE A 175 -8.94 -8.89 7.61
N LEU A 176 -8.67 -10.18 7.78
CA LEU A 176 -9.73 -11.18 8.03
C LEU A 176 -10.44 -10.95 9.37
N GLU A 177 -9.72 -10.57 10.43
CA GLU A 177 -10.31 -10.22 11.72
C GLU A 177 -11.26 -9.04 11.61
N SER A 178 -10.88 -8.00 10.83
CA SER A 178 -11.72 -6.85 10.55
C SER A 178 -12.98 -7.24 9.75
N VAL A 179 -12.82 -8.04 8.69
CA VAL A 179 -13.96 -8.51 7.88
C VAL A 179 -14.93 -9.35 8.70
N ARG A 180 -14.46 -10.24 9.58
CA ARG A 180 -15.32 -11.01 10.51
C ARG A 180 -16.16 -10.11 11.42
N LYS A 181 -15.62 -8.96 11.81
CA LYS A 181 -16.32 -7.99 12.65
C LYS A 181 -17.40 -7.22 11.89
N THR A 182 -17.13 -6.87 10.64
CA THR A 182 -17.93 -5.90 9.89
C THR A 182 -18.82 -6.50 8.79
N GLY A 183 -18.53 -7.71 8.34
CA GLY A 183 -19.27 -8.39 7.25
C GLY A 183 -19.07 -7.79 5.86
N ARG A 184 -18.40 -6.64 5.71
CA ARG A 184 -18.30 -5.89 4.45
C ARG A 184 -16.88 -5.43 4.19
N LEU A 185 -16.45 -5.52 2.93
CA LEU A 185 -15.10 -5.14 2.52
C LEU A 185 -15.08 -4.23 1.30
N LEU A 186 -14.48 -3.04 1.47
CA LEU A 186 -14.04 -2.14 0.40
C LEU A 186 -12.51 -2.09 0.39
N ILE A 187 -11.90 -2.25 -0.78
CA ILE A 187 -10.45 -2.09 -0.97
C ILE A 187 -10.21 -0.86 -1.84
N VAL A 188 -9.39 0.08 -1.34
CA VAL A 188 -9.12 1.35 -2.02
C VAL A 188 -7.65 1.47 -2.34
N ASP A 189 -7.34 1.60 -3.62
CA ASP A 189 -5.98 1.65 -4.13
C ASP A 189 -5.87 2.61 -5.32
N GLU A 190 -4.85 3.44 -5.36
CA GLU A 190 -4.58 4.33 -6.49
C GLU A 190 -4.19 3.56 -7.75
N THR A 191 -3.60 2.36 -7.60
CA THR A 191 -3.15 1.57 -8.74
C THR A 191 -4.30 1.01 -9.57
N PHE A 192 -3.93 0.40 -10.69
CA PHE A 192 -4.89 -0.22 -11.60
C PHE A 192 -5.51 -1.49 -11.02
N MET A 193 -6.78 -1.72 -11.32
CA MET A 193 -7.51 -2.89 -10.85
C MET A 193 -6.92 -4.23 -11.33
N PRO A 194 -6.51 -4.39 -12.62
CA PRO A 194 -5.94 -5.64 -13.08
C PRO A 194 -4.62 -5.97 -12.40
N CYS A 195 -4.54 -7.16 -11.78
CA CYS A 195 -3.36 -7.65 -11.05
C CYS A 195 -2.87 -6.73 -9.93
N GLY A 196 -3.71 -5.81 -9.44
CA GLY A 196 -3.41 -4.96 -8.29
C GLY A 196 -3.52 -5.72 -6.96
N ILE A 197 -3.00 -5.11 -5.89
CA ILE A 197 -3.02 -5.70 -4.53
C ILE A 197 -4.46 -5.97 -4.06
N GLY A 198 -5.42 -5.17 -4.49
CA GLY A 198 -6.83 -5.41 -4.18
C GLY A 198 -7.37 -6.75 -4.72
N ALA A 199 -6.79 -7.30 -5.80
CA ALA A 199 -7.14 -8.63 -6.29
C ALA A 199 -6.63 -9.72 -5.34
N GLU A 200 -5.41 -9.59 -4.85
CA GLU A 200 -4.80 -10.50 -3.88
C GLU A 200 -5.55 -10.49 -2.54
N ILE A 201 -5.86 -9.31 -2.01
CA ILE A 201 -6.66 -9.17 -0.79
C ILE A 201 -8.04 -9.83 -0.98
N SER A 202 -8.70 -9.58 -2.12
CA SER A 202 -10.00 -10.19 -2.42
C SER A 202 -9.92 -11.72 -2.48
N ALA A 203 -8.86 -12.27 -3.08
CA ALA A 203 -8.63 -13.71 -3.13
C ALA A 203 -8.48 -14.30 -1.73
N HIS A 204 -7.60 -13.72 -0.89
CA HIS A 204 -7.40 -14.18 0.49
C HIS A 204 -8.69 -14.14 1.33
N VAL A 205 -9.47 -13.04 1.23
CA VAL A 205 -10.73 -12.93 1.97
C VAL A 205 -11.75 -13.93 1.46
N THR A 206 -11.83 -14.16 0.14
CA THR A 206 -12.74 -15.17 -0.44
C THR A 206 -12.32 -16.59 -0.03
N GLU A 207 -11.03 -16.91 0.00
CA GLU A 207 -10.53 -18.24 0.37
C GLU A 207 -10.69 -18.57 1.86
N HIS A 208 -10.57 -17.56 2.74
CA HIS A 208 -10.45 -17.81 4.18
C HIS A 208 -11.53 -17.13 5.04
N GLY A 209 -12.39 -16.31 4.43
CA GLY A 209 -13.41 -15.54 5.12
C GLY A 209 -14.69 -15.35 4.30
N PHE A 210 -14.96 -16.23 3.33
CA PHE A 210 -16.17 -16.13 2.47
C PHE A 210 -17.46 -16.12 3.28
N ASP A 211 -17.56 -16.98 4.28
CA ASP A 211 -18.76 -17.12 5.12
C ASP A 211 -18.97 -15.92 6.08
N GLU A 212 -17.99 -15.03 6.17
CA GLU A 212 -18.03 -13.82 6.99
C GLU A 212 -18.49 -12.57 6.20
N LEU A 213 -18.75 -12.74 4.89
CA LEU A 213 -19.14 -11.63 4.02
C LEU A 213 -20.66 -11.55 3.89
N ASP A 214 -21.21 -10.39 4.22
CA ASP A 214 -22.64 -10.05 4.04
C ASP A 214 -22.92 -9.42 2.67
N ALA A 215 -21.88 -8.98 1.96
CA ALA A 215 -21.96 -8.31 0.66
C ALA A 215 -20.76 -8.68 -0.24
N PRO A 216 -20.87 -8.52 -1.57
CA PRO A 216 -19.74 -8.68 -2.47
C PRO A 216 -18.60 -7.72 -2.15
N ILE A 217 -17.34 -8.20 -2.24
CA ILE A 217 -16.16 -7.36 -2.06
C ILE A 217 -16.12 -6.28 -3.12
N LYS A 218 -16.03 -5.01 -2.71
CA LYS A 218 -15.85 -3.87 -3.62
C LYS A 218 -14.39 -3.46 -3.70
N ARG A 219 -13.96 -3.09 -4.92
CA ARG A 219 -12.63 -2.55 -5.17
C ARG A 219 -12.74 -1.21 -5.89
N LEU A 220 -12.17 -0.17 -5.31
CA LEU A 220 -12.10 1.16 -5.88
C LEU A 220 -10.66 1.45 -6.27
N ASN A 221 -10.38 1.51 -7.57
CA ASN A 221 -9.04 1.65 -8.12
C ASN A 221 -8.95 2.82 -9.10
N GLY A 222 -7.72 3.22 -9.41
CA GLY A 222 -7.45 4.15 -10.50
C GLY A 222 -7.85 3.59 -11.87
N ALA A 223 -8.21 4.48 -12.79
CA ALA A 223 -8.57 4.10 -14.16
C ALA A 223 -7.36 3.49 -14.88
N HIS A 224 -7.57 2.39 -15.61
CA HIS A 224 -6.50 1.65 -16.30
C HIS A 224 -6.05 2.33 -17.60
N ILE A 225 -5.52 3.53 -17.47
CA ILE A 225 -4.97 4.33 -18.58
C ILE A 225 -3.68 5.04 -18.13
N PRO A 226 -2.75 5.36 -19.04
CA PRO A 226 -1.56 6.15 -18.72
C PRO A 226 -1.92 7.51 -18.12
N THR A 227 -1.15 7.96 -17.13
CA THR A 227 -1.41 9.21 -16.40
C THR A 227 -1.22 10.42 -17.31
N PRO A 228 -2.25 11.29 -17.51
CA PRO A 228 -2.14 12.50 -18.30
C PRO A 228 -1.39 13.60 -17.52
N TYR A 229 -0.91 14.61 -18.25
CA TYR A 229 -0.28 15.79 -17.68
C TYR A 229 -1.30 16.81 -17.12
N SER A 230 -2.49 16.88 -17.73
CA SER A 230 -3.51 17.88 -17.38
C SER A 230 -4.06 17.63 -15.97
N PRO A 231 -3.98 18.60 -15.02
CA PRO A 231 -4.46 18.42 -13.65
C PRO A 231 -5.92 17.95 -13.53
N PRO A 232 -6.90 18.46 -14.29
CA PRO A 232 -8.26 17.96 -14.23
C PRO A 232 -8.40 16.50 -14.67
N LEU A 233 -7.64 16.09 -15.70
CA LEU A 233 -7.66 14.70 -16.17
C LEU A 233 -6.92 13.78 -15.21
N GLU A 234 -5.79 14.22 -14.66
CA GLU A 234 -5.05 13.49 -13.66
C GLU A 234 -5.92 13.21 -12.43
N LYS A 235 -6.62 14.24 -11.92
CA LYS A 235 -7.53 14.11 -10.78
C LYS A 235 -8.70 13.14 -11.05
N ALA A 236 -9.16 13.04 -12.28
CA ALA A 236 -10.25 12.14 -12.65
C ALA A 236 -9.83 10.67 -12.74
N LEU A 237 -8.53 10.37 -12.70
CA LEU A 237 -8.01 9.00 -12.81
C LEU A 237 -8.03 8.21 -11.51
N ILE A 238 -7.85 8.87 -10.39
CA ILE A 238 -7.65 8.22 -9.08
C ILE A 238 -8.89 8.32 -8.22
N PRO A 239 -9.09 7.36 -7.31
CA PRO A 239 -10.12 7.50 -6.31
C PRO A 239 -9.96 8.81 -5.52
N ASP A 240 -11.04 9.51 -5.37
CA ASP A 240 -11.13 10.69 -4.50
C ASP A 240 -12.10 10.45 -3.34
N ARG A 241 -12.28 11.45 -2.47
CA ARG A 241 -13.16 11.32 -1.31
C ARG A 241 -14.62 11.13 -1.71
N VAL A 242 -15.06 11.73 -2.82
CA VAL A 242 -16.43 11.62 -3.31
C VAL A 242 -16.72 10.21 -3.82
N SER A 243 -15.85 9.69 -4.68
CA SER A 243 -15.97 8.32 -5.20
C SER A 243 -15.82 7.25 -4.10
N LEU A 244 -14.99 7.53 -3.08
CA LEU A 244 -14.84 6.65 -1.93
C LEU A 244 -16.11 6.64 -1.06
N ALA A 245 -16.69 7.80 -0.74
CA ALA A 245 -17.95 7.89 0.00
C ALA A 245 -19.09 7.20 -0.76
N GLN A 246 -19.18 7.41 -2.09
CA GLN A 246 -20.17 6.72 -2.92
C GLN A 246 -19.98 5.19 -2.90
N ALA A 247 -18.74 4.70 -3.00
CA ALA A 247 -18.46 3.27 -2.93
C ALA A 247 -18.85 2.66 -1.58
N VAL A 248 -18.71 3.41 -0.49
CA VAL A 248 -19.21 2.99 0.84
C VAL A 248 -20.74 2.93 0.85
N HIS A 249 -21.43 3.98 0.39
CA HIS A 249 -22.90 3.98 0.34
C HIS A 249 -23.43 2.81 -0.51
N ASP A 250 -22.81 2.57 -1.66
CA ASP A 250 -23.17 1.44 -2.52
C ASP A 250 -22.94 0.08 -1.84
N LEU A 251 -21.89 -0.06 -1.03
CA LEU A 251 -21.59 -1.26 -0.26
C LEU A 251 -22.59 -1.45 0.90
N MET A 252 -22.99 -0.35 1.54
CA MET A 252 -23.97 -0.40 2.64
C MET A 252 -25.39 -0.68 2.17
N ALA A 253 -25.70 -0.48 0.88
CA ALA A 253 -27.01 -0.72 0.29
C ALA A 253 -27.21 -2.18 -0.16
N GLU A 254 -26.17 -2.99 -0.20
CA GLU A 254 -26.19 -4.43 -0.54
C GLU A 254 -26.55 -5.28 0.66
#